data_f121a5800e6ef20683ab107b84ab3f27
#
_entry.id   f121a5800e6ef20683ab107b84ab3f27
#
_cell.length_a   1.000
_cell.length_b   1.000
_cell.length_c   1.000
_cell.angle_alpha   90.00
_cell.angle_beta   90.00
_cell.angle_gamma   90.00
#
_symmetry.space_group_name_H-M   'P 1'
#
loop_
_entity.id
_entity.type
_entity.pdbx_description
1 polymer ?
#
loop_
_entity_poly.entity_id
_entity_poly.type
_entity_poly.pdbx_seq_one_letter_code
_entity_poly.pdbx_strand_id
1 'polypeptide(L)'
;LNVRFVGEMSLRDKKLAVTGKDKIPELSVVVTGKRSDLMNFMDDIYVQVDVSDIDATGEYNLSGVISIPTTRISVEKEKYGDIPITVEPLEMKDIEVTVKQTGMLKDKIVKSSVNNPTVTITGAKSEIDEVAGAIATVDVSSIQEDGVENVNYLLTDTNGELINKNETIE
;
A
#
# COMPACT_ATOMS: atom_id res chain seq x y z
N LEU A 1 1.07 7.09 16.41
CA LEU A 1 0.13 7.71 15.45
C LEU A 1 0.44 7.27 14.03
N ASN A 2 -0.59 7.00 13.25
CA ASN A 2 -0.46 6.75 11.83
C ASN A 2 -0.22 8.07 11.07
N VAL A 3 0.52 8.01 9.98
CA VAL A 3 0.72 9.14 9.06
C VAL A 3 -0.15 8.94 7.83
N ARG A 4 -0.88 9.98 7.44
CA ARG A 4 -1.67 10.01 6.20
C ARG A 4 -1.18 11.14 5.31
N PHE A 5 -0.97 10.83 4.05
CA PHE A 5 -0.54 11.82 3.06
C PHE A 5 -1.76 12.39 2.34
N VAL A 6 -1.76 13.71 2.15
CA VAL A 6 -2.71 14.42 1.30
C VAL A 6 -1.96 15.04 0.12
N GLY A 7 -2.63 15.14 -1.03
CA GLY A 7 -2.00 15.67 -2.23
C GLY A 7 -1.28 14.60 -3.08
N GLU A 8 -1.38 13.30 -2.75
CA GLU A 8 -0.76 12.24 -3.56
C GLU A 8 -1.28 12.22 -5.01
N MET A 9 -2.54 12.61 -5.25
CA MET A 9 -3.04 12.76 -6.63
C MET A 9 -2.30 13.86 -7.41
N SER A 10 -1.98 14.99 -6.76
CA SER A 10 -1.19 16.04 -7.39
C SER A 10 0.23 15.58 -7.73
N LEU A 11 0.83 14.70 -6.90
CA LEU A 11 2.11 14.08 -7.21
C LEU A 11 2.00 13.13 -8.41
N ARG A 12 0.95 12.31 -8.48
CA ARG A 12 0.70 11.42 -9.61
C ARG A 12 0.54 12.16 -10.93
N ASP A 13 -0.15 13.30 -10.93
CA ASP A 13 -0.28 14.18 -12.10
C ASP A 13 1.10 14.69 -12.58
N LYS A 14 2.04 14.87 -11.65
CA LYS A 14 3.43 15.24 -11.91
C LYS A 14 4.34 14.02 -12.18
N LYS A 15 3.78 12.80 -12.24
CA LYS A 15 4.49 11.52 -12.36
C LYS A 15 5.49 11.26 -11.23
N LEU A 16 5.08 11.60 -10.03
CA LEU A 16 5.83 11.40 -8.80
C LEU A 16 5.05 10.52 -7.82
N ALA A 17 5.76 9.81 -6.96
CA ALA A 17 5.20 8.98 -5.89
C ALA A 17 5.98 9.13 -4.59
N VAL A 18 5.28 9.03 -3.46
CA VAL A 18 5.90 9.01 -2.13
C VAL A 18 6.34 7.59 -1.81
N THR A 19 7.57 7.43 -1.38
CA THR A 19 8.14 6.18 -0.87
C THR A 19 8.85 6.40 0.47
N GLY A 20 9.38 5.33 1.08
CA GLY A 20 10.08 5.42 2.36
C GLY A 20 9.15 5.65 3.56
N LYS A 21 7.86 5.30 3.43
CA LYS A 21 6.87 5.39 4.53
C LYS A 21 7.29 4.53 5.74
N ASP A 22 8.03 3.45 5.51
CA ASP A 22 8.63 2.58 6.52
C ASP A 22 9.76 3.22 7.33
N LYS A 23 10.37 4.30 6.82
CA LYS A 23 11.43 5.07 7.50
C LYS A 23 10.89 6.14 8.44
N ILE A 24 9.59 6.39 8.44
CA ILE A 24 8.97 7.36 9.33
C ILE A 24 9.08 6.85 10.77
N PRO A 25 9.65 7.64 11.70
CA PRO A 25 9.79 7.22 13.09
C PRO A 25 8.42 7.06 13.75
N GLU A 26 8.35 6.26 14.80
CA GLU A 26 7.13 6.13 15.59
C GLU A 26 6.75 7.49 16.21
N LEU A 27 5.57 7.98 15.83
CA LEU A 27 5.04 9.25 16.31
C LEU A 27 4.10 9.03 17.49
N SER A 28 4.33 9.75 18.59
CA SER A 28 3.49 9.70 19.78
C SER A 28 2.99 11.08 20.17
N VAL A 29 1.79 11.15 20.73
CA VAL A 29 1.20 12.38 21.27
C VAL A 29 0.47 12.10 22.57
N VAL A 30 0.52 13.06 23.47
CA VAL A 30 -0.29 13.03 24.69
C VAL A 30 -1.65 13.63 24.35
N VAL A 31 -2.69 12.84 24.64
CA VAL A 31 -4.09 13.23 24.42
C VAL A 31 -4.81 13.34 25.76
N THR A 32 -5.66 14.34 25.89
CA THR A 32 -6.48 14.61 27.08
C THR A 32 -7.95 14.69 26.70
N GLY A 33 -8.81 14.02 27.44
CA GLY A 33 -10.25 14.00 27.21
C GLY A 33 -10.98 13.13 28.21
N LYS A 34 -12.31 13.07 28.10
CA LYS A 34 -13.08 12.12 28.91
C LYS A 34 -12.77 10.69 28.46
N ARG A 35 -12.76 9.75 29.41
CA ARG A 35 -12.45 8.34 29.12
C ARG A 35 -13.30 7.76 27.96
N SER A 36 -14.59 8.07 27.93
CA SER A 36 -15.49 7.62 26.86
C SER A 36 -15.10 8.16 25.48
N ASP A 37 -14.71 9.44 25.42
CA ASP A 37 -14.31 10.07 24.17
C ASP A 37 -12.96 9.52 23.68
N LEU A 38 -12.01 9.31 24.59
CA LEU A 38 -10.73 8.68 24.28
C LEU A 38 -10.91 7.26 23.71
N MET A 39 -11.75 6.44 24.37
CA MET A 39 -12.01 5.06 23.89
C MET A 39 -12.67 5.00 22.52
N ASN A 40 -13.47 6.01 22.16
CA ASN A 40 -14.20 6.01 20.88
C ASN A 40 -13.41 6.61 19.72
N PHE A 41 -12.47 7.51 19.99
CA PHE A 41 -11.85 8.33 18.95
C PHE A 41 -10.32 8.25 18.89
N MET A 42 -9.68 7.48 19.78
CA MET A 42 -8.20 7.43 19.84
C MET A 42 -7.58 6.87 18.57
N ASP A 43 -8.23 5.89 17.94
CA ASP A 43 -7.76 5.25 16.71
C ASP A 43 -7.95 6.13 15.47
N ASP A 44 -8.78 7.17 15.58
CA ASP A 44 -9.06 8.13 14.50
C ASP A 44 -8.11 9.35 14.54
N ILE A 45 -7.19 9.41 15.49
CA ILE A 45 -6.17 10.46 15.57
C ILE A 45 -4.98 10.06 14.70
N TYR A 46 -4.60 10.92 13.75
CA TYR A 46 -3.49 10.68 12.84
C TYR A 46 -2.72 11.95 12.52
N VAL A 47 -1.54 11.81 11.96
CA VAL A 47 -0.74 12.93 11.46
C VAL A 47 -0.99 13.07 9.97
N GLN A 48 -1.42 14.25 9.54
CA GLN A 48 -1.63 14.59 8.13
C GLN A 48 -0.41 15.33 7.60
N VAL A 49 0.17 14.84 6.51
CA VAL A 49 1.30 15.46 5.81
C VAL A 49 0.85 15.83 4.41
N ASP A 50 1.04 17.09 4.05
CA ASP A 50 0.70 17.58 2.72
C ASP A 50 1.93 17.49 1.81
N VAL A 51 1.77 16.81 0.67
CA VAL A 51 2.80 16.59 -0.34
C VAL A 51 2.46 17.26 -1.68
N SER A 52 1.37 18.03 -1.75
CA SER A 52 0.86 18.63 -2.99
C SER A 52 1.82 19.59 -3.67
N ASP A 53 2.64 20.30 -2.88
CA ASP A 53 3.56 21.32 -3.37
C ASP A 53 4.92 20.77 -3.83
N ILE A 54 5.12 19.45 -3.75
CA ILE A 54 6.36 18.83 -4.22
C ILE A 54 6.32 18.71 -5.75
N ASP A 55 7.39 19.18 -6.39
CA ASP A 55 7.51 19.22 -7.85
C ASP A 55 8.70 18.40 -8.41
N ALA A 56 9.53 17.83 -7.53
CA ALA A 56 10.73 17.11 -7.93
C ALA A 56 10.95 15.86 -7.07
N THR A 57 11.77 14.97 -7.59
CA THR A 57 12.27 13.79 -6.83
C THR A 57 13.30 14.22 -5.79
N GLY A 58 13.37 13.49 -4.68
CA GLY A 58 14.36 13.75 -3.63
C GLY A 58 13.90 13.34 -2.25
N GLU A 59 14.72 13.66 -1.26
CA GLU A 59 14.40 13.47 0.15
C GLU A 59 13.87 14.79 0.72
N TYR A 60 12.77 14.69 1.45
CA TYR A 60 12.08 15.82 2.06
C TYR A 60 11.86 15.58 3.54
N ASN A 61 11.94 16.65 4.34
CA ASN A 61 11.50 16.66 5.72
C ASN A 61 10.31 17.59 5.83
N LEU A 62 9.13 17.03 6.02
CA LEU A 62 7.87 17.78 6.03
C LEU A 62 7.30 17.90 7.43
N SER A 63 6.50 18.94 7.63
CA SER A 63 5.70 19.08 8.85
C SER A 63 4.36 18.38 8.69
N GLY A 64 3.95 17.64 9.70
CA GLY A 64 2.61 17.06 9.78
C GLY A 64 1.72 17.79 10.79
N VAL A 65 0.44 17.87 10.49
CA VAL A 65 -0.59 18.41 11.38
C VAL A 65 -1.35 17.24 12.02
N ILE A 66 -1.56 17.31 13.34
CA ILE A 66 -2.34 16.26 14.02
C ILE A 66 -3.82 16.52 13.75
N SER A 67 -4.47 15.55 13.11
CA SER A 67 -5.90 15.54 12.87
C SER A 67 -6.63 14.88 14.03
N ILE A 68 -7.59 15.60 14.61
CA ILE A 68 -8.40 15.16 15.75
C ILE A 68 -9.86 15.11 15.29
N PRO A 69 -10.56 13.98 15.45
CA PRO A 69 -11.90 13.80 14.93
C PRO A 69 -12.97 14.59 15.71
N THR A 70 -12.65 15.09 16.90
CA THR A 70 -13.63 15.76 17.78
C THR A 70 -12.96 16.83 18.66
N THR A 71 -13.69 17.91 18.96
CA THR A 71 -13.24 18.98 19.87
C THR A 71 -13.26 18.57 21.36
N ARG A 72 -13.74 17.35 21.69
CA ARG A 72 -13.81 16.84 23.05
C ARG A 72 -12.47 16.25 23.53
N ILE A 73 -11.54 16.07 22.60
CA ILE A 73 -10.18 15.61 22.85
C ILE A 73 -9.24 16.78 22.53
N SER A 74 -8.26 16.98 23.37
CA SER A 74 -7.15 17.92 23.12
C SER A 74 -5.82 17.19 23.06
N VAL A 75 -4.88 17.74 22.32
CA VAL A 75 -3.53 17.23 22.16
C VAL A 75 -2.52 18.23 22.70
N GLU A 76 -1.42 17.75 23.25
CA GLU A 76 -0.37 18.61 23.80
C GLU A 76 0.34 19.43 22.73
N LYS A 77 0.51 18.85 21.52
CA LYS A 77 1.07 19.55 20.37
C LYS A 77 0.21 19.31 19.13
N GLU A 78 0.10 20.33 18.30
CA GLU A 78 -0.74 20.28 17.10
C GLU A 78 0.03 19.87 15.85
N LYS A 79 1.36 19.94 15.87
CA LYS A 79 2.21 19.71 14.71
C LYS A 79 3.41 18.83 15.04
N TYR A 80 3.79 18.01 14.10
CA TYR A 80 5.09 17.34 14.03
C TYR A 80 5.95 18.00 12.97
N GLY A 81 7.22 18.27 13.32
CA GLY A 81 8.25 18.61 12.35
C GLY A 81 9.04 17.39 11.91
N ASP A 82 9.81 17.54 10.82
CA ASP A 82 10.85 16.60 10.40
C ASP A 82 10.35 15.16 10.16
N ILE A 83 9.22 15.02 9.47
CA ILE A 83 8.75 13.74 8.96
C ILE A 83 9.51 13.45 7.66
N PRO A 84 10.46 12.49 7.67
CA PRO A 84 11.26 12.18 6.49
C PRO A 84 10.41 11.39 5.48
N ILE A 85 10.45 11.81 4.23
CA ILE A 85 9.87 11.09 3.10
C ILE A 85 10.82 11.14 1.92
N THR A 86 10.69 10.17 1.03
CA THR A 86 11.37 10.17 -0.26
C THR A 86 10.33 10.29 -1.36
N VAL A 87 10.61 11.09 -2.38
CA VAL A 87 9.77 11.22 -3.57
C VAL A 87 10.56 10.72 -4.77
N GLU A 88 9.98 9.76 -5.47
CA GLU A 88 10.56 9.09 -6.63
C GLU A 88 9.69 9.27 -7.87
N PRO A 89 10.22 8.96 -9.07
CA PRO A 89 9.39 8.89 -10.26
C PRO A 89 8.29 7.82 -10.08
N LEU A 90 7.09 8.14 -10.54
CA LEU A 90 6.01 7.17 -10.68
C LEU A 90 6.25 6.40 -11.98
N GLU A 91 6.44 5.10 -11.90
CA GLU A 91 6.67 4.22 -13.03
C GLU A 91 5.53 3.21 -13.21
N MET A 92 5.43 2.69 -14.42
CA MET A 92 4.50 1.61 -14.79
C MET A 92 5.31 0.45 -15.34
N LYS A 93 4.93 -0.78 -14.97
CA LYS A 93 5.60 -1.99 -15.43
C LYS A 93 4.57 -3.07 -15.71
N ASP A 94 4.73 -3.72 -16.88
CA ASP A 94 3.97 -4.91 -17.19
C ASP A 94 4.66 -6.13 -16.59
N ILE A 95 3.91 -6.93 -15.82
CA ILE A 95 4.40 -8.14 -15.20
C ILE A 95 3.56 -9.34 -15.61
N GLU A 96 4.20 -10.49 -15.69
CA GLU A 96 3.55 -11.75 -16.03
C GLU A 96 2.89 -12.37 -14.78
N VAL A 97 1.65 -12.83 -14.95
CA VAL A 97 0.91 -13.55 -13.92
C VAL A 97 1.03 -15.04 -14.17
N THR A 98 1.59 -15.78 -13.23
CA THR A 98 1.65 -17.22 -13.25
C THR A 98 0.57 -17.83 -12.36
N VAL A 99 0.00 -18.98 -12.76
CA VAL A 99 -0.99 -19.71 -11.95
C VAL A 99 -0.31 -20.82 -11.18
N LYS A 100 -0.52 -20.81 -9.86
CA LYS A 100 -0.15 -21.91 -8.97
C LYS A 100 -1.42 -22.67 -8.55
N GLN A 101 -1.45 -23.96 -8.83
CA GLN A 101 -2.54 -24.83 -8.36
C GLN A 101 -2.22 -25.38 -6.97
N THR A 102 -3.24 -25.40 -6.12
CA THR A 102 -3.20 -26.05 -4.80
C THR A 102 -4.37 -27.05 -4.71
N GLY A 103 -4.27 -28.00 -3.79
CA GLY A 103 -5.23 -29.08 -3.67
C GLY A 103 -5.02 -30.20 -4.70
N MET A 104 -5.84 -31.24 -4.62
CA MET A 104 -5.85 -32.36 -5.56
C MET A 104 -7.29 -32.78 -5.84
N LEU A 105 -7.63 -32.96 -7.12
CA LEU A 105 -8.82 -33.69 -7.53
C LEU A 105 -8.44 -35.15 -7.78
N LYS A 106 -9.11 -36.02 -7.05
CA LYS A 106 -8.91 -37.47 -7.18
C LYS A 106 -9.31 -37.89 -8.59
N ASP A 107 -8.35 -38.52 -9.30
CA ASP A 107 -8.56 -39.08 -10.65
C ASP A 107 -8.84 -38.07 -11.80
N LYS A 108 -8.52 -36.80 -11.61
CA LYS A 108 -8.66 -35.77 -12.65
C LYS A 108 -7.38 -34.96 -12.85
N ILE A 109 -7.06 -34.68 -14.12
CA ILE A 109 -6.01 -33.76 -14.48
C ILE A 109 -6.67 -32.37 -14.66
N VAL A 110 -6.27 -31.39 -13.84
CA VAL A 110 -6.74 -30.03 -13.96
C VAL A 110 -5.70 -29.22 -14.72
N LYS A 111 -6.13 -28.55 -15.79
CA LYS A 111 -5.33 -27.55 -16.49
C LYS A 111 -5.90 -26.18 -16.18
N SER A 112 -5.05 -25.28 -15.74
CA SER A 112 -5.42 -23.87 -15.55
C SER A 112 -4.64 -22.98 -16.51
N SER A 113 -5.26 -21.91 -16.94
CA SER A 113 -4.63 -20.86 -17.74
C SER A 113 -5.18 -19.51 -17.32
N VAL A 114 -4.42 -18.46 -17.55
CA VAL A 114 -4.84 -17.08 -17.31
C VAL A 114 -5.35 -16.50 -18.63
N ASN A 115 -6.53 -15.89 -18.62
CA ASN A 115 -7.09 -15.24 -19.81
C ASN A 115 -6.26 -13.99 -20.21
N ASN A 116 -5.73 -13.28 -19.21
CA ASN A 116 -4.85 -12.14 -19.42
C ASN A 116 -3.57 -12.35 -18.61
N PRO A 117 -2.50 -12.89 -19.23
CA PRO A 117 -1.30 -13.29 -18.51
C PRO A 117 -0.43 -12.11 -18.07
N THR A 118 -0.77 -10.89 -18.48
CA THR A 118 0.00 -9.69 -18.14
C THR A 118 -0.88 -8.70 -17.42
N VAL A 119 -0.37 -8.11 -16.34
CA VAL A 119 -0.98 -7.01 -15.60
C VAL A 119 0.00 -5.85 -15.53
N THR A 120 -0.52 -4.63 -15.64
CA THR A 120 0.26 -3.41 -15.49
C THR A 120 0.17 -2.97 -14.04
N ILE A 121 1.31 -2.80 -13.40
CA ILE A 121 1.41 -2.24 -12.05
C ILE A 121 1.97 -0.83 -12.11
N THR A 122 1.57 0.03 -11.17
CA THR A 122 2.00 1.43 -11.07
C THR A 122 2.45 1.72 -9.65
N GLY A 123 3.59 2.36 -9.47
CA GLY A 123 4.13 2.69 -8.15
C GLY A 123 5.42 3.49 -8.23
N ALA A 124 6.03 3.75 -7.09
CA ALA A 124 7.34 4.39 -7.03
C ALA A 124 8.41 3.50 -7.71
N LYS A 125 9.36 4.12 -8.39
CA LYS A 125 10.38 3.41 -9.17
C LYS A 125 11.07 2.29 -8.38
N SER A 126 11.55 2.58 -7.18
CA SER A 126 12.25 1.59 -6.34
C SER A 126 11.37 0.40 -5.97
N GLU A 127 10.08 0.63 -5.73
CA GLU A 127 9.11 -0.42 -5.38
C GLU A 127 8.74 -1.28 -6.58
N ILE A 128 8.59 -0.66 -7.76
CA ILE A 128 8.32 -1.35 -9.04
C ILE A 128 9.51 -2.19 -9.49
N ASP A 129 10.74 -1.71 -9.27
CA ASP A 129 11.95 -2.43 -9.64
C ASP A 129 12.13 -3.74 -8.84
N GLU A 130 11.61 -3.81 -7.62
CA GLU A 130 11.63 -5.03 -6.80
C GLU A 130 10.66 -6.10 -7.28
N VAL A 131 9.60 -5.73 -8.01
CA VAL A 131 8.59 -6.68 -8.49
C VAL A 131 9.10 -7.41 -9.73
N ALA A 132 9.18 -8.74 -9.66
CA ALA A 132 9.56 -9.58 -10.79
C ALA A 132 8.38 -10.24 -11.50
N GLY A 133 7.29 -10.51 -10.78
CA GLY A 133 6.13 -11.18 -11.32
C GLY A 133 4.94 -11.18 -10.38
N ALA A 134 3.90 -11.91 -10.75
CA ALA A 134 2.73 -12.13 -9.92
C ALA A 134 2.31 -13.60 -9.93
N ILE A 135 1.78 -14.07 -8.81
CA ILE A 135 1.25 -15.44 -8.65
C ILE A 135 -0.22 -15.38 -8.27
N ALA A 136 -1.05 -16.01 -9.09
CA ALA A 136 -2.45 -16.30 -8.78
C ALA A 136 -2.57 -17.75 -8.29
N THR A 137 -3.11 -17.95 -7.09
CA THR A 137 -3.26 -19.30 -6.51
C THR A 137 -4.70 -19.76 -6.64
N VAL A 138 -4.90 -20.93 -7.24
CA VAL A 138 -6.22 -21.58 -7.43
C VAL A 138 -6.25 -22.89 -6.66
N ASP A 139 -7.25 -23.04 -5.78
CA ASP A 139 -7.52 -24.32 -5.13
C ASP A 139 -8.44 -25.17 -6.03
N VAL A 140 -7.87 -26.22 -6.60
CA VAL A 140 -8.59 -27.12 -7.50
C VAL A 140 -9.38 -28.23 -6.79
N SER A 141 -9.29 -28.34 -5.48
CA SER A 141 -9.95 -29.41 -4.71
C SER A 141 -11.47 -29.34 -4.73
N SER A 142 -12.03 -28.14 -4.92
CA SER A 142 -13.47 -27.86 -4.92
C SER A 142 -14.08 -27.74 -6.32
N ILE A 143 -13.28 -27.79 -7.38
CA ILE A 143 -13.75 -27.62 -8.75
C ILE A 143 -14.48 -28.88 -9.21
N GLN A 144 -15.76 -28.74 -9.57
CA GLN A 144 -16.58 -29.85 -10.01
C GLN A 144 -16.70 -29.95 -11.53
N GLU A 145 -16.61 -28.84 -12.23
CA GLU A 145 -16.76 -28.72 -13.69
C GLU A 145 -15.87 -27.61 -14.26
N ASP A 146 -15.69 -27.59 -15.57
CA ASP A 146 -14.92 -26.56 -16.26
C ASP A 146 -15.61 -25.20 -16.09
N GLY A 147 -14.82 -24.17 -15.78
CA GLY A 147 -15.33 -22.83 -15.52
C GLY A 147 -14.24 -21.77 -15.50
N VAL A 148 -14.65 -20.53 -15.26
CA VAL A 148 -13.78 -19.37 -15.07
C VAL A 148 -13.97 -18.86 -13.66
N GLU A 149 -12.89 -18.73 -12.93
CA GLU A 149 -12.87 -18.12 -11.59
C GLU A 149 -12.05 -16.84 -11.58
N ASN A 150 -12.51 -15.85 -10.82
CA ASN A 150 -11.74 -14.64 -10.54
C ASN A 150 -10.92 -14.87 -9.27
N VAL A 151 -9.61 -14.84 -9.41
CA VAL A 151 -8.67 -14.97 -8.30
C VAL A 151 -7.79 -13.74 -8.19
N ASN A 152 -7.49 -13.37 -6.95
CA ASN A 152 -6.51 -12.33 -6.69
C ASN A 152 -5.10 -12.87 -6.93
N TYR A 153 -4.23 -11.99 -7.41
CA TYR A 153 -2.80 -12.29 -7.51
C TYR A 153 -2.01 -11.60 -6.41
N LEU A 154 -0.85 -12.15 -6.09
CA LEU A 154 0.12 -11.58 -5.17
C LEU A 154 1.40 -11.29 -5.94
N LEU A 155 2.03 -10.15 -5.63
CA LEU A 155 3.30 -9.76 -6.24
C LEU A 155 4.46 -10.56 -5.68
N THR A 156 5.46 -10.82 -6.51
CA THR A 156 6.68 -11.53 -6.13
C THR A 156 7.93 -10.79 -6.55
N ASP A 157 9.00 -10.97 -5.77
CA ASP A 157 10.34 -10.52 -6.10
C ASP A 157 11.06 -11.46 -7.08
N THR A 158 12.33 -11.17 -7.36
CA THR A 158 13.19 -11.98 -8.23
C THR A 158 13.50 -13.37 -7.67
N ASN A 159 13.33 -13.60 -6.38
CA ASN A 159 13.50 -14.91 -5.72
C ASN A 159 12.20 -15.71 -5.70
N GLY A 160 11.07 -15.12 -6.13
CA GLY A 160 9.74 -15.70 -6.05
C GLY A 160 9.10 -15.57 -4.67
N GLU A 161 9.66 -14.73 -3.78
CA GLU A 161 9.07 -14.43 -2.47
C GLU A 161 7.97 -13.38 -2.60
N LEU A 162 6.94 -13.49 -1.75
CA LEU A 162 5.80 -12.58 -1.79
C LEU A 162 6.19 -11.19 -1.29
N ILE A 163 5.83 -10.18 -2.07
CA ILE A 163 6.00 -8.76 -1.72
C ILE A 163 4.69 -8.25 -1.12
N ASN A 164 4.74 -7.77 0.12
CA ASN A 164 3.57 -7.19 0.79
C ASN A 164 3.58 -5.66 0.66
N LYS A 165 3.38 -5.16 -0.56
CA LYS A 165 3.36 -3.72 -0.89
C LYS A 165 2.03 -3.29 -1.54
N ASN A 166 0.93 -3.98 -1.24
CA ASN A 166 -0.38 -3.71 -1.84
C ASN A 166 -0.94 -2.31 -1.56
N GLU A 167 -0.34 -1.55 -0.65
CA GLU A 167 -0.77 -0.18 -0.31
C GLU A 167 -0.07 0.90 -1.17
N THR A 168 1.04 0.55 -1.83
CA THR A 168 1.88 1.50 -2.56
C THR A 168 1.93 1.23 -4.06
N ILE A 169 1.59 0.01 -4.48
CA ILE A 169 1.58 -0.43 -5.88
C ILE A 169 0.12 -0.72 -6.28
N GLU A 170 -0.34 -0.10 -7.35
CA GLU A 170 -1.68 -0.29 -7.94
C GLU A 170 -1.61 -1.08 -9.24
#